data_4fe22c3098fc29e8b55b63218792c5c5
#
_entry.id   4fe22c3098fc29e8b55b63218792c5c5
#
_cell.length_a   1.000
_cell.length_b   1.000
_cell.length_c   1.000
_cell.angle_alpha   90.00
_cell.angle_beta   90.00
_cell.angle_gamma   90.00
#
_symmetry.space_group_name_H-M   'P 1'
#
loop_
_entity.id
_entity.type
_entity.pdbx_description
1 polymer ?
#
loop_
_entity_poly.entity_id
_entity_poly.type
_entity_poly.pdbx_seq_one_letter_code
_entity_poly.pdbx_strand_id
1 'polypeptide(L)'
;MNYRDWLKPYLKNWKWFVISAIISILLGMLKIRYTSPEYSIQAKLQILEDQNTTSELNVFRDLNVLGGGGNNVDDEIEVLNSRSNLIQLVKQLGLNKKIIALGNIQHSDLYKSAPFNVSFIAPDSIVHSSDEDFFITIKSNTSFEFVEEEDQPAIVHLFGKTINTSVGEIVVTPNVLDLNKYLDRKYMVVVNPLAAVAEFYQNKIQVAVASDLSNIISIFINDGVIERGKDVINTLIHNYNQNALDDKKAIADRTSNFIDDRIANIYGDLSTVDESAEDFKSNRGLTDIGAQTSLNLNIGAANQQELQNATVQLDIASSMKDIVENQ
;
A
#
# COMPACT_ATOMS: atom_id res chain seq x y z
N MET A 1 59.65 -36.53 13.57
CA MET A 1 59.84 -35.18 13.01
C MET A 1 59.60 -34.18 14.15
N ASN A 2 60.68 -33.51 14.64
CA ASN A 2 60.56 -32.64 15.83
C ASN A 2 59.94 -31.33 15.46
N TYR A 3 58.77 -30.95 16.04
CA TYR A 3 58.07 -29.68 15.85
C TYR A 3 58.96 -28.46 16.08
N ARG A 4 60.02 -28.58 16.90
CA ARG A 4 61.02 -27.53 17.18
C ARG A 4 61.85 -27.10 15.96
N ASP A 5 62.15 -28.02 15.02
CA ASP A 5 62.96 -27.71 13.85
C ASP A 5 62.16 -26.96 12.79
N TRP A 6 60.85 -27.15 12.77
CA TRP A 6 59.94 -26.43 11.88
C TRP A 6 59.71 -24.97 12.33
N LEU A 7 59.78 -24.68 13.63
CA LEU A 7 59.58 -23.35 14.21
C LEU A 7 60.82 -22.46 14.17
N LYS A 8 62.02 -23.00 14.08
CA LYS A 8 63.29 -22.24 14.07
C LYS A 8 63.40 -21.18 12.99
N PRO A 9 63.02 -21.41 11.70
CA PRO A 9 63.08 -20.40 10.64
C PRO A 9 62.12 -19.23 10.91
N TYR A 10 60.92 -19.52 11.47
CA TYR A 10 59.95 -18.47 11.81
C TYR A 10 60.41 -17.59 12.97
N LEU A 11 61.00 -18.19 14.02
CA LEU A 11 61.57 -17.50 15.12
C LEU A 11 62.81 -16.67 14.75
N LYS A 12 63.62 -17.13 13.79
CA LYS A 12 64.77 -16.38 13.26
C LYS A 12 64.36 -15.12 12.53
N ASN A 13 63.20 -15.14 11.83
CA ASN A 13 62.72 -14.03 11.01
C ASN A 13 61.49 -13.31 11.65
N TRP A 14 61.32 -13.40 12.95
CA TRP A 14 60.17 -12.83 13.68
C TRP A 14 59.96 -11.33 13.40
N LYS A 15 61.04 -10.60 13.10
CA LYS A 15 61.01 -9.16 12.75
C LYS A 15 60.12 -8.89 11.55
N TRP A 16 60.12 -9.79 10.55
CA TRP A 16 59.29 -9.63 9.35
C TRP A 16 57.79 -9.82 9.65
N PHE A 17 57.48 -10.72 10.62
CA PHE A 17 56.13 -10.88 11.09
C PHE A 17 55.62 -9.67 11.83
N VAL A 18 56.49 -9.04 12.68
CA VAL A 18 56.14 -7.79 13.40
C VAL A 18 55.90 -6.67 12.39
N ILE A 19 56.76 -6.53 11.39
CA ILE A 19 56.60 -5.49 10.34
C ILE A 19 55.31 -5.72 9.57
N SER A 20 55.03 -6.96 9.14
CA SER A 20 53.79 -7.31 8.44
C SER A 20 52.55 -7.04 9.31
N ALA A 21 52.58 -7.35 10.58
CA ALA A 21 51.49 -7.07 11.51
C ALA A 21 51.24 -5.55 11.65
N ILE A 22 52.33 -4.77 11.80
CA ILE A 22 52.22 -3.30 11.87
C ILE A 22 51.61 -2.73 10.57
N ILE A 23 52.06 -3.19 9.39
CA ILE A 23 51.53 -2.77 8.11
C ILE A 23 50.03 -3.14 7.97
N SER A 24 49.66 -4.37 8.37
CA SER A 24 48.28 -4.81 8.35
C SER A 24 47.37 -3.99 9.25
N ILE A 25 47.83 -3.66 10.46
CA ILE A 25 47.10 -2.79 11.41
C ILE A 25 46.93 -1.39 10.81
N LEU A 26 48.00 -0.82 10.23
CA LEU A 26 47.95 0.49 9.60
C LEU A 26 46.96 0.53 8.44
N LEU A 27 47.00 -0.48 7.55
CA LEU A 27 46.03 -0.61 6.45
C LEU A 27 44.61 -0.80 6.97
N GLY A 28 44.41 -1.59 8.02
CA GLY A 28 43.11 -1.74 8.69
C GLY A 28 42.58 -0.43 9.27
N MET A 29 43.44 0.33 9.97
CA MET A 29 43.06 1.65 10.49
C MET A 29 42.72 2.65 9.39
N LEU A 30 43.48 2.66 8.28
CA LEU A 30 43.18 3.48 7.12
C LEU A 30 41.82 3.10 6.53
N LYS A 31 41.56 1.81 6.31
CA LYS A 31 40.27 1.35 5.79
C LYS A 31 39.10 1.79 6.67
N ILE A 32 39.19 1.58 7.99
CA ILE A 32 38.14 1.98 8.95
C ILE A 32 37.93 3.51 8.91
N ARG A 33 38.99 4.29 8.80
CA ARG A 33 38.92 5.75 8.77
C ARG A 33 38.21 6.29 7.51
N TYR A 34 38.33 5.59 6.37
CA TYR A 34 37.77 6.02 5.08
C TYR A 34 36.43 5.32 4.74
N THR A 35 36.02 4.31 5.49
CA THR A 35 34.74 3.64 5.29
C THR A 35 33.64 4.33 6.08
N SER A 36 32.61 4.78 5.40
CA SER A 36 31.40 5.31 6.05
C SER A 36 30.67 4.19 6.81
N PRO A 37 30.22 4.42 8.06
CA PRO A 37 29.46 3.43 8.78
C PRO A 37 28.10 3.18 8.09
N GLU A 38 27.72 1.94 7.96
CA GLU A 38 26.38 1.53 7.55
C GLU A 38 25.68 0.82 8.71
N TYR A 39 24.42 1.16 8.90
CA TYR A 39 23.57 0.58 9.95
C TYR A 39 22.47 -0.24 9.30
N SER A 40 22.26 -1.45 9.79
CA SER A 40 21.16 -2.30 9.37
C SER A 40 19.96 -2.03 10.27
N ILE A 41 18.88 -1.57 9.67
CA ILE A 41 17.61 -1.28 10.32
C ILE A 41 16.60 -2.32 9.88
N GLN A 42 15.88 -2.91 10.82
CA GLN A 42 14.92 -3.97 10.57
C GLN A 42 13.59 -3.66 11.27
N ALA A 43 12.49 -3.99 10.58
CA ALA A 43 11.16 -4.09 11.17
C ALA A 43 10.50 -5.43 10.78
N LYS A 44 9.51 -5.84 11.58
CA LYS A 44 8.66 -6.98 11.29
C LYS A 44 7.22 -6.53 11.24
N LEU A 45 6.53 -6.90 10.16
CA LEU A 45 5.12 -6.62 9.93
C LEU A 45 4.37 -7.95 9.96
N GLN A 46 3.36 -8.06 10.82
CA GLN A 46 2.48 -9.21 10.85
C GLN A 46 1.28 -8.95 9.95
N ILE A 47 1.04 -9.82 8.98
CA ILE A 47 -0.15 -9.79 8.16
C ILE A 47 -1.25 -10.55 8.90
N LEU A 48 -2.34 -9.85 9.20
CA LEU A 48 -3.52 -10.46 9.82
C LEU A 48 -4.41 -11.00 8.71
N GLU A 49 -4.63 -12.30 8.71
CA GLU A 49 -5.70 -12.89 7.92
C GLU A 49 -7.05 -12.46 8.50
N ASP A 50 -7.92 -11.90 7.66
CA ASP A 50 -9.29 -11.60 8.04
C ASP A 50 -10.06 -12.92 8.26
N GLN A 51 -9.93 -13.51 9.46
CA GLN A 51 -10.65 -14.73 9.87
C GLN A 51 -12.16 -14.49 10.08
N ASN A 52 -12.61 -13.25 10.04
CA ASN A 52 -13.99 -12.83 10.31
C ASN A 52 -14.81 -12.52 9.06
N THR A 53 -14.49 -13.09 7.91
CA THR A 53 -15.47 -13.07 6.83
C THR A 53 -16.61 -14.01 7.21
N THR A 54 -17.74 -13.43 7.67
CA THR A 54 -18.99 -14.15 7.84
C THR A 54 -19.26 -14.99 6.59
N SER A 55 -19.79 -16.20 6.75
CA SER A 55 -20.04 -17.15 5.64
C SER A 55 -20.84 -16.55 4.47
N GLU A 56 -21.56 -15.47 4.71
CA GLU A 56 -22.33 -14.71 3.74
C GLU A 56 -21.41 -13.89 2.79
N LEU A 57 -20.33 -13.30 3.30
CA LEU A 57 -19.34 -12.60 2.46
C LEU A 57 -18.46 -13.56 1.62
N ASN A 58 -18.28 -14.80 2.06
CA ASN A 58 -17.57 -15.81 1.28
C ASN A 58 -18.30 -16.16 -0.02
N VAL A 59 -19.65 -16.13 -0.01
CA VAL A 59 -20.45 -16.34 -1.23
C VAL A 59 -20.20 -15.24 -2.27
N PHE A 60 -19.98 -14.00 -1.84
CA PHE A 60 -19.65 -12.89 -2.75
C PHE A 60 -18.20 -12.95 -3.23
N ARG A 61 -17.28 -13.52 -2.44
CA ARG A 61 -15.89 -13.81 -2.85
C ARG A 61 -15.84 -14.91 -3.92
N ASP A 62 -16.60 -16.00 -3.75
CA ASP A 62 -16.68 -17.10 -4.72
C ASP A 62 -17.29 -16.67 -6.05
N LEU A 63 -18.16 -15.64 -6.04
CA LEU A 63 -18.72 -15.04 -7.27
C LEU A 63 -17.75 -14.06 -7.96
N ASN A 64 -16.52 -13.90 -7.45
CA ASN A 64 -15.48 -13.00 -7.98
C ASN A 64 -15.94 -11.52 -8.12
N VAL A 65 -17.02 -11.14 -7.42
CA VAL A 65 -17.58 -9.78 -7.43
C VAL A 65 -16.76 -8.83 -6.58
N LEU A 66 -16.05 -9.36 -5.57
CA LEU A 66 -15.27 -8.59 -4.59
C LEU A 66 -13.74 -8.70 -4.77
N GLY A 67 -13.25 -9.32 -5.87
CA GLY A 67 -11.82 -9.34 -6.18
C GLY A 67 -10.95 -9.87 -5.03
N GLY A 68 -11.33 -10.95 -4.35
CA GLY A 68 -10.67 -11.42 -3.17
C GLY A 68 -10.03 -12.79 -3.32
N GLY A 69 -8.82 -12.86 -3.84
CA GLY A 69 -7.86 -13.91 -3.48
C GLY A 69 -7.49 -13.76 -2.00
N GLY A 70 -7.27 -14.87 -1.27
CA GLY A 70 -6.72 -14.80 0.10
C GLY A 70 -5.41 -13.99 0.06
N ASN A 71 -5.18 -13.15 1.07
CA ASN A 71 -3.94 -12.38 1.18
C ASN A 71 -2.77 -13.37 1.18
N ASN A 72 -2.16 -13.54 0.02
CA ASN A 72 -0.90 -14.27 -0.09
C ASN A 72 0.19 -13.33 0.41
N VAL A 73 0.99 -13.77 1.36
CA VAL A 73 2.08 -12.95 1.92
C VAL A 73 3.03 -12.48 0.81
N ASP A 74 3.17 -13.26 -0.26
CA ASP A 74 3.98 -12.89 -1.42
C ASP A 74 3.37 -11.68 -2.17
N ASP A 75 2.03 -11.61 -2.32
CA ASP A 75 1.35 -10.48 -2.93
C ASP A 75 1.54 -9.20 -2.09
N GLU A 76 1.52 -9.33 -0.77
CA GLU A 76 1.75 -8.19 0.14
C GLU A 76 3.20 -7.67 0.09
N ILE A 77 4.18 -8.56 -0.15
CA ILE A 77 5.57 -8.19 -0.41
C ILE A 77 5.67 -7.35 -1.68
N GLU A 78 4.99 -7.75 -2.76
CA GLU A 78 4.97 -7.01 -4.02
C GLU A 78 4.29 -5.64 -3.85
N VAL A 79 3.19 -5.56 -3.08
CA VAL A 79 2.52 -4.29 -2.76
C VAL A 79 3.44 -3.36 -1.97
N LEU A 80 4.11 -3.87 -0.93
CA LEU A 80 5.09 -3.10 -0.15
C LEU A 80 6.21 -2.55 -1.03
N ASN A 81 6.75 -3.36 -1.95
CA ASN A 81 7.85 -2.99 -2.83
C ASN A 81 7.38 -2.34 -4.14
N SER A 82 6.10 -2.02 -4.27
CA SER A 82 5.55 -1.40 -5.47
C SER A 82 6.14 -0.01 -5.73
N ARG A 83 6.37 0.30 -7.00
CA ARG A 83 6.90 1.59 -7.41
C ARG A 83 6.06 2.78 -6.93
N SER A 84 4.74 2.65 -6.92
CA SER A 84 3.81 3.69 -6.46
C SER A 84 3.99 3.99 -4.97
N ASN A 85 4.10 2.95 -4.14
CA ASN A 85 4.33 3.08 -2.71
C ASN A 85 5.67 3.76 -2.40
N LEU A 86 6.72 3.40 -3.15
CA LEU A 86 8.05 4.00 -2.99
C LEU A 86 8.12 5.45 -3.51
N ILE A 87 7.43 5.80 -4.59
CA ILE A 87 7.30 7.20 -5.02
C ILE A 87 6.61 8.04 -3.94
N GLN A 88 5.53 7.53 -3.35
CA GLN A 88 4.82 8.20 -2.27
C GLN A 88 5.73 8.37 -1.03
N LEU A 89 6.48 7.34 -0.66
CA LEU A 89 7.47 7.38 0.43
C LEU A 89 8.54 8.44 0.20
N VAL A 90 9.16 8.44 -1.00
CA VAL A 90 10.22 9.41 -1.35
C VAL A 90 9.68 10.84 -1.34
N LYS A 91 8.45 11.05 -1.83
CA LYS A 91 7.77 12.34 -1.82
C LYS A 91 7.48 12.82 -0.39
N GLN A 92 6.92 11.96 0.47
CA GLN A 92 6.56 12.29 1.85
C GLN A 92 7.78 12.64 2.71
N LEU A 93 8.87 11.90 2.56
CA LEU A 93 10.10 12.12 3.31
C LEU A 93 11.04 13.14 2.66
N GLY A 94 10.74 13.59 1.42
CA GLY A 94 11.59 14.52 0.65
C GLY A 94 12.98 13.94 0.35
N LEU A 95 13.09 12.62 0.14
CA LEU A 95 14.38 11.93 -0.05
C LEU A 95 15.02 12.24 -1.39
N ASN A 96 14.31 12.86 -2.31
CA ASN A 96 14.84 13.37 -3.57
C ASN A 96 15.74 14.62 -3.38
N LYS A 97 15.74 15.19 -2.17
CA LYS A 97 16.57 16.33 -1.79
C LYS A 97 17.50 15.92 -0.66
N LYS A 98 18.81 16.11 -0.83
CA LYS A 98 19.81 15.74 0.18
C LYS A 98 20.73 16.92 0.45
N ILE A 99 21.12 17.09 1.71
CA ILE A 99 22.13 18.06 2.13
C ILE A 99 23.33 17.27 2.67
N ILE A 100 24.46 17.42 1.99
CA ILE A 100 25.70 16.70 2.29
C ILE A 100 26.74 17.69 2.77
N ALA A 101 27.26 17.52 3.97
CA ALA A 101 28.42 18.29 4.45
C ALA A 101 29.67 17.75 3.80
N LEU A 102 30.38 18.62 3.08
CA LEU A 102 31.65 18.30 2.44
C LEU A 102 32.79 18.40 3.46
N GLY A 103 33.28 17.25 3.92
CA GLY A 103 34.42 17.16 4.82
C GLY A 103 35.70 16.86 4.03
N ASN A 104 36.87 17.19 4.61
CA ASN A 104 38.17 16.94 3.99
C ASN A 104 38.50 15.44 3.81
N ILE A 105 37.87 14.56 4.54
CA ILE A 105 38.12 13.11 4.53
C ILE A 105 36.87 12.33 4.13
N GLN A 106 35.73 12.68 4.67
CA GLN A 106 34.45 12.03 4.41
C GLN A 106 33.35 13.07 4.23
N HIS A 107 32.45 12.80 3.29
CA HIS A 107 31.20 13.53 3.16
C HIS A 107 30.17 12.93 4.09
N SER A 108 29.34 13.76 4.71
CA SER A 108 28.31 13.31 5.64
C SER A 108 26.95 13.78 5.18
N ASP A 109 26.05 12.83 4.95
CA ASP A 109 24.64 13.11 4.67
C ASP A 109 23.95 13.56 5.98
N LEU A 110 23.40 14.75 5.98
CA LEU A 110 22.88 15.39 7.19
C LEU A 110 21.40 15.09 7.45
N TYR A 111 20.68 14.59 6.44
CA TYR A 111 19.24 14.31 6.52
C TYR A 111 18.49 15.44 7.26
N LYS A 112 17.96 15.19 8.47
CA LYS A 112 17.25 16.20 9.31
C LYS A 112 18.17 17.06 10.17
N SER A 113 19.47 16.75 10.23
CA SER A 113 20.44 17.47 11.08
C SER A 113 21.15 18.61 10.37
N ALA A 114 20.72 18.98 9.16
CA ALA A 114 21.31 20.10 8.43
C ALA A 114 21.10 21.44 9.16
N PRO A 115 22.10 22.34 9.17
CA PRO A 115 22.00 23.63 9.85
C PRO A 115 21.06 24.63 9.13
N PHE A 116 20.63 24.32 7.94
CA PHE A 116 19.66 25.09 7.16
C PHE A 116 18.71 24.17 6.40
N ASN A 117 17.57 24.71 5.99
CA ASN A 117 16.60 24.07 5.10
C ASN A 117 16.58 24.79 3.75
N VAL A 118 16.33 24.03 2.69
CA VAL A 118 16.12 24.56 1.34
C VAL A 118 14.67 24.28 0.96
N SER A 119 13.90 25.35 0.76
CA SER A 119 12.53 25.30 0.28
C SER A 119 12.48 25.69 -1.19
N PHE A 120 11.82 24.88 -2.01
CA PHE A 120 11.63 25.11 -3.43
C PHE A 120 10.26 25.76 -3.63
N ILE A 121 10.21 26.91 -4.32
CA ILE A 121 8.98 27.61 -4.69
C ILE A 121 8.49 27.14 -6.07
N ALA A 122 9.36 26.46 -6.83
CA ALA A 122 9.03 25.87 -8.12
C ALA A 122 7.91 24.81 -7.99
N PRO A 123 7.09 24.60 -9.05
CA PRO A 123 6.13 23.52 -9.09
C PRO A 123 6.77 22.15 -8.79
N ASP A 124 6.07 21.30 -8.06
CA ASP A 124 6.52 19.95 -7.70
C ASP A 124 7.03 19.16 -8.93
N SER A 125 6.40 19.33 -10.09
CA SER A 125 6.77 18.65 -11.33
C SER A 125 8.19 18.98 -11.79
N ILE A 126 8.66 20.21 -11.60
CA ILE A 126 10.02 20.63 -11.95
C ILE A 126 11.00 20.01 -10.96
N VAL A 127 10.77 20.19 -9.65
CA VAL A 127 11.64 19.66 -8.58
C VAL A 127 11.73 18.14 -8.64
N HIS A 128 10.64 17.45 -9.01
CA HIS A 128 10.60 16.00 -9.09
C HIS A 128 11.28 15.41 -10.33
N SER A 129 11.53 16.21 -11.35
CA SER A 129 12.25 15.80 -12.57
C SER A 129 13.68 16.31 -12.65
N SER A 130 14.08 17.21 -11.75
CA SER A 130 15.42 17.81 -11.74
C SER A 130 16.48 16.82 -11.26
N ASP A 131 17.66 16.93 -11.88
CA ASP A 131 18.88 16.21 -11.51
C ASP A 131 20.02 17.25 -11.45
N GLU A 132 20.05 17.97 -10.33
CA GLU A 132 20.93 19.13 -10.16
C GLU A 132 21.58 19.14 -8.78
N ASP A 133 22.76 19.69 -8.69
CA ASP A 133 23.45 19.93 -7.43
C ASP A 133 24.00 21.36 -7.36
N PHE A 134 24.01 21.93 -6.18
CA PHE A 134 24.56 23.26 -5.91
C PHE A 134 25.21 23.32 -4.53
N PHE A 135 26.05 24.32 -4.34
CA PHE A 135 26.84 24.41 -3.11
C PHE A 135 26.47 25.65 -2.30
N ILE A 136 26.40 25.43 -0.98
CA ILE A 136 26.14 26.48 -0.01
C ILE A 136 27.26 26.51 1.02
N THR A 137 27.83 27.70 1.26
CA THR A 137 28.84 27.92 2.31
C THR A 137 28.34 28.96 3.28
N ILE A 138 28.23 28.61 4.56
CA ILE A 138 27.71 29.52 5.61
C ILE A 138 28.78 30.55 5.94
N LYS A 139 28.46 31.85 5.80
CA LYS A 139 29.40 32.96 6.11
C LYS A 139 29.06 33.69 7.41
N SER A 140 27.80 33.75 7.78
CA SER A 140 27.34 34.34 9.03
C SER A 140 26.00 33.78 9.46
N ASN A 141 25.47 34.25 10.58
CA ASN A 141 24.11 33.90 11.01
C ASN A 141 23.01 34.43 10.06
N THR A 142 23.34 35.36 9.15
CA THR A 142 22.39 36.03 8.25
C THR A 142 22.67 35.82 6.77
N SER A 143 23.89 35.32 6.42
CA SER A 143 24.33 35.22 5.01
C SER A 143 25.09 33.92 4.72
N PHE A 144 25.00 33.51 3.48
CA PHE A 144 25.72 32.37 2.90
C PHE A 144 26.20 32.67 1.50
N GLU A 145 27.20 31.97 1.05
CA GLU A 145 27.63 31.94 -0.36
C GLU A 145 26.87 30.81 -1.06
N PHE A 146 26.41 31.09 -2.26
CA PHE A 146 25.77 30.16 -3.17
C PHE A 146 26.60 30.01 -4.44
N VAL A 147 26.79 28.78 -4.88
CA VAL A 147 27.49 28.41 -6.12
C VAL A 147 26.65 27.34 -6.81
N GLU A 148 26.17 27.60 -8.01
CA GLU A 148 25.35 26.68 -8.78
C GLU A 148 26.19 25.56 -9.42
N GLU A 149 27.31 25.93 -10.02
CA GLU A 149 28.29 24.99 -10.59
C GLU A 149 29.68 25.24 -9.98
N GLU A 150 30.47 24.19 -9.79
CA GLU A 150 31.73 24.26 -9.03
C GLU A 150 32.74 25.31 -9.56
N ASP A 151 32.68 25.60 -10.87
CA ASP A 151 33.56 26.57 -11.52
C ASP A 151 33.00 28.01 -11.58
N GLN A 152 31.81 28.26 -11.04
CA GLN A 152 31.21 29.59 -11.05
C GLN A 152 31.64 30.43 -9.83
N PRO A 153 31.62 31.76 -9.96
CA PRO A 153 31.93 32.66 -8.85
C PRO A 153 30.86 32.55 -7.76
N ALA A 154 31.31 32.45 -6.51
CA ALA A 154 30.41 32.44 -5.36
C ALA A 154 29.67 33.78 -5.19
N ILE A 155 28.37 33.73 -5.04
CA ILE A 155 27.52 34.91 -4.81
C ILE A 155 27.01 34.87 -3.38
N VAL A 156 27.10 35.98 -2.66
CA VAL A 156 26.62 36.10 -1.28
C VAL A 156 25.14 36.42 -1.28
N HIS A 157 24.35 35.60 -0.58
CA HIS A 157 22.90 35.78 -0.37
C HIS A 157 22.57 35.89 1.09
N LEU A 158 21.45 36.51 1.41
CA LEU A 158 20.87 36.54 2.76
C LEU A 158 19.89 35.39 2.95
N PHE A 159 19.89 34.77 4.12
CA PHE A 159 18.88 33.79 4.49
C PHE A 159 17.47 34.38 4.37
N GLY A 160 16.50 33.55 3.95
CA GLY A 160 15.11 33.97 3.75
C GLY A 160 14.83 34.77 2.48
N LYS A 161 15.84 34.99 1.63
CA LYS A 161 15.65 35.63 0.31
C LYS A 161 15.54 34.58 -0.77
N THR A 162 14.75 34.87 -1.78
CA THR A 162 14.58 34.03 -2.97
C THR A 162 15.82 34.11 -3.86
N ILE A 163 16.27 32.97 -4.37
CA ILE A 163 17.36 32.80 -5.31
C ILE A 163 16.80 32.07 -6.53
N ASN A 164 17.10 32.55 -7.73
CA ASN A 164 16.80 31.86 -8.98
C ASN A 164 17.90 30.84 -9.26
N THR A 165 17.50 29.59 -9.49
CA THR A 165 18.40 28.49 -9.84
C THR A 165 17.84 27.71 -11.03
N SER A 166 18.62 26.78 -11.58
CA SER A 166 18.21 25.86 -12.65
C SER A 166 16.95 25.02 -12.25
N VAL A 167 16.78 24.72 -10.96
CA VAL A 167 15.63 24.00 -10.40
C VAL A 167 14.42 24.92 -10.15
N GLY A 168 14.56 26.22 -10.40
CA GLY A 168 13.58 27.26 -10.12
C GLY A 168 13.93 28.08 -8.88
N GLU A 169 12.97 28.82 -8.36
CA GLU A 169 13.20 29.67 -7.19
C GLU A 169 13.34 28.87 -5.91
N ILE A 170 14.40 29.12 -5.15
CA ILE A 170 14.65 28.51 -3.85
C ILE A 170 14.76 29.57 -2.74
N VAL A 171 14.44 29.16 -1.52
CA VAL A 171 14.69 29.93 -0.29
C VAL A 171 15.46 29.08 0.69
N VAL A 172 16.60 29.59 1.14
CA VAL A 172 17.42 28.95 2.17
C VAL A 172 17.11 29.61 3.52
N THR A 173 16.74 28.81 4.52
CA THR A 173 16.40 29.29 5.87
C THR A 173 17.24 28.59 6.92
N PRO A 174 17.70 29.30 7.98
CA PRO A 174 18.40 28.65 9.08
C PRO A 174 17.50 27.62 9.78
N ASN A 175 18.03 26.46 10.12
CA ASN A 175 17.37 25.42 10.91
C ASN A 175 17.85 25.39 12.36
N VAL A 176 18.87 26.17 12.70
CA VAL A 176 19.45 26.32 14.02
C VAL A 176 19.57 27.79 14.39
N LEU A 177 19.50 28.11 15.68
CA LEU A 177 19.55 29.48 16.20
C LEU A 177 20.96 30.10 16.06
N ASP A 178 22.02 29.29 16.11
CA ASP A 178 23.41 29.73 16.04
C ASP A 178 24.17 28.94 14.97
N LEU A 179 24.51 29.63 13.90
CA LEU A 179 25.30 29.08 12.78
C LEU A 179 26.81 29.21 12.97
N ASN A 180 27.30 29.80 14.09
CA ASN A 180 28.73 30.03 14.31
C ASN A 180 29.57 28.73 14.28
N LYS A 181 28.99 27.61 14.67
CA LYS A 181 29.65 26.29 14.62
C LYS A 181 29.84 25.75 13.19
N TYR A 182 29.15 26.33 12.23
CA TYR A 182 29.08 25.87 10.85
C TYR A 182 29.69 26.85 9.84
N LEU A 183 30.33 27.91 10.34
CA LEU A 183 30.98 28.92 9.49
C LEU A 183 32.05 28.30 8.59
N ASP A 184 32.12 28.80 7.37
CA ASP A 184 33.02 28.38 6.31
C ASP A 184 32.96 26.89 5.94
N ARG A 185 31.94 26.20 6.37
CA ARG A 185 31.67 24.81 5.93
C ARG A 185 30.89 24.83 4.65
N LYS A 186 31.40 24.09 3.65
CA LYS A 186 30.77 23.89 2.34
C LYS A 186 29.79 22.70 2.42
N TYR A 187 28.58 22.90 1.94
CA TYR A 187 27.53 21.91 1.83
C TYR A 187 27.15 21.75 0.36
N MET A 188 26.88 20.54 -0.06
CA MET A 188 26.31 20.22 -1.36
C MET A 188 24.83 19.88 -1.15
N VAL A 189 23.96 20.55 -1.87
CA VAL A 189 22.54 20.26 -1.93
C VAL A 189 22.29 19.53 -3.25
N VAL A 190 21.80 18.31 -3.17
CA VAL A 190 21.53 17.44 -4.33
C VAL A 190 20.04 17.30 -4.49
N VAL A 191 19.56 17.51 -5.70
CA VAL A 191 18.16 17.30 -6.09
C VAL A 191 18.15 16.25 -7.20
N ASN A 192 17.61 15.06 -6.91
CA ASN A 192 17.53 14.00 -7.89
C ASN A 192 16.08 13.78 -8.34
N PRO A 193 15.85 13.21 -9.55
CA PRO A 193 14.52 12.84 -10.01
C PRO A 193 13.84 11.88 -9.05
N LEU A 194 12.60 12.20 -8.69
CA LEU A 194 11.82 11.43 -7.72
C LEU A 194 11.74 9.93 -8.10
N ALA A 195 11.57 9.65 -9.39
CA ALA A 195 11.47 8.30 -9.91
C ALA A 195 12.79 7.51 -9.75
N ALA A 196 13.93 8.16 -9.98
CA ALA A 196 15.25 7.54 -9.82
C ALA A 196 15.54 7.23 -8.34
N VAL A 197 15.16 8.14 -7.43
CA VAL A 197 15.31 7.91 -6.00
C VAL A 197 14.37 6.79 -5.52
N ALA A 198 13.14 6.70 -6.03
CA ALA A 198 12.23 5.61 -5.72
C ALA A 198 12.80 4.25 -6.17
N GLU A 199 13.36 4.18 -7.37
CA GLU A 199 14.03 2.98 -7.88
C GLU A 199 15.27 2.61 -7.03
N PHE A 200 16.06 3.61 -6.61
CA PHE A 200 17.17 3.37 -5.69
C PHE A 200 16.70 2.73 -4.38
N TYR A 201 15.62 3.24 -3.78
CA TYR A 201 15.07 2.66 -2.54
C TYR A 201 14.41 1.29 -2.78
N GLN A 202 13.80 1.06 -3.95
CA GLN A 202 13.27 -0.24 -4.33
C GLN A 202 14.34 -1.34 -4.30
N ASN A 203 15.52 -1.02 -4.82
CA ASN A 203 16.66 -1.96 -4.81
C ASN A 203 17.36 -2.04 -3.44
N LYS A 204 17.24 -1.02 -2.61
CA LYS A 204 17.89 -0.93 -1.30
C LYS A 204 17.10 -1.57 -0.17
N ILE A 205 15.76 -1.50 -0.23
CA ILE A 205 14.86 -2.11 0.75
C ILE A 205 14.70 -3.59 0.41
N GLN A 206 14.96 -4.44 1.37
CA GLN A 206 14.77 -5.88 1.24
C GLN A 206 13.52 -6.27 2.04
N VAL A 207 12.57 -6.87 1.36
CA VAL A 207 11.32 -7.36 1.95
C VAL A 207 11.26 -8.85 1.73
N ALA A 208 11.11 -9.63 2.80
CA ALA A 208 11.07 -11.08 2.74
C ALA A 208 10.18 -11.67 3.83
N VAL A 209 9.65 -12.87 3.58
CA VAL A 209 8.94 -13.64 4.61
C VAL A 209 9.90 -14.02 5.73
N ALA A 210 9.47 -13.89 6.98
CA ALA A 210 10.33 -14.21 8.13
C ALA A 210 10.65 -15.72 8.24
N SER A 211 9.73 -16.60 7.79
CA SER A 211 9.92 -18.04 7.64
C SER A 211 8.80 -18.61 6.74
N ASP A 212 9.03 -19.75 6.09
CA ASP A 212 8.17 -20.37 5.07
C ASP A 212 6.70 -20.63 5.49
N LEU A 213 6.38 -20.61 6.79
CA LEU A 213 5.03 -20.81 7.35
C LEU A 213 4.56 -19.63 8.20
N SER A 214 5.14 -18.46 8.00
CA SER A 214 4.88 -17.29 8.84
C SER A 214 4.15 -16.20 8.06
N ASN A 215 3.08 -15.67 8.64
CA ASN A 215 2.42 -14.46 8.16
C ASN A 215 3.15 -13.18 8.61
N ILE A 216 4.47 -13.27 8.83
CA ILE A 216 5.31 -12.16 9.22
C ILE A 216 6.28 -11.81 8.10
N ILE A 217 6.24 -10.56 7.68
CA ILE A 217 7.17 -9.97 6.72
C ILE A 217 8.28 -9.25 7.49
N SER A 218 9.52 -9.52 7.11
CA SER A 218 10.70 -8.80 7.59
C SER A 218 11.14 -7.80 6.56
N ILE A 219 11.31 -6.54 6.98
CA ILE A 219 11.73 -5.42 6.14
C ILE A 219 13.10 -4.97 6.64
N PHE A 220 14.09 -4.91 5.74
CA PHE A 220 15.46 -4.52 6.05
C PHE A 220 15.90 -3.36 5.17
N ILE A 221 16.67 -2.44 5.74
CA ILE A 221 17.39 -1.42 4.98
C ILE A 221 18.75 -1.17 5.63
N ASN A 222 19.79 -1.06 4.81
CA ASN A 222 21.10 -0.59 5.25
C ASN A 222 21.24 0.90 4.91
N ASP A 223 21.52 1.73 5.90
CA ASP A 223 21.64 3.17 5.70
C ASP A 223 22.77 3.77 6.55
N GLY A 224 23.46 4.78 6.02
CA GLY A 224 24.46 5.54 6.75
C GLY A 224 23.88 6.46 7.83
N VAL A 225 22.56 6.78 7.73
CA VAL A 225 21.85 7.62 8.70
C VAL A 225 20.71 6.81 9.33
N ILE A 226 20.86 6.48 10.62
CA ILE A 226 19.91 5.64 11.36
C ILE A 226 18.49 6.22 11.34
N GLU A 227 18.36 7.53 11.53
CA GLU A 227 17.04 8.20 11.52
C GLU A 227 16.35 8.06 10.16
N ARG A 228 17.08 8.26 9.05
CA ARG A 228 16.53 8.09 7.72
C ARG A 228 16.05 6.65 7.48
N GLY A 229 16.87 5.66 7.85
CA GLY A 229 16.47 4.27 7.69
C GLY A 229 15.23 3.91 8.51
N LYS A 230 15.09 4.43 9.73
CA LYS A 230 13.87 4.29 10.55
C LYS A 230 12.66 4.97 9.91
N ASP A 231 12.83 6.21 9.46
CA ASP A 231 11.76 6.97 8.82
C ASP A 231 11.29 6.27 7.54
N VAL A 232 12.21 5.73 6.73
CA VAL A 232 11.90 4.98 5.51
C VAL A 232 11.04 3.75 5.83
N ILE A 233 11.45 2.91 6.78
CA ILE A 233 10.68 1.72 7.15
C ILE A 233 9.33 2.09 7.76
N ASN A 234 9.29 3.05 8.67
CA ASN A 234 8.04 3.45 9.32
C ASN A 234 7.05 4.06 8.33
N THR A 235 7.53 4.89 7.38
CA THR A 235 6.68 5.49 6.36
C THR A 235 6.20 4.44 5.35
N LEU A 236 7.04 3.47 5.00
CA LEU A 236 6.67 2.36 4.13
C LEU A 236 5.51 1.55 4.74
N ILE A 237 5.62 1.18 6.01
CA ILE A 237 4.58 0.45 6.75
C ILE A 237 3.33 1.32 6.91
N HIS A 238 3.50 2.61 7.20
CA HIS A 238 2.36 3.53 7.32
C HIS A 238 1.58 3.65 6.01
N ASN A 239 2.26 3.84 4.89
CA ASN A 239 1.65 3.94 3.57
C ASN A 239 0.93 2.63 3.19
N TYR A 240 1.56 1.49 3.45
CA TYR A 240 0.95 0.18 3.25
C TYR A 240 -0.37 0.05 4.03
N ASN A 241 -0.36 0.37 5.33
CA ASN A 241 -1.56 0.30 6.16
C ASN A 241 -2.63 1.29 5.69
N GLN A 242 -2.24 2.50 5.28
CA GLN A 242 -3.17 3.51 4.78
C GLN A 242 -3.82 3.07 3.46
N ASN A 243 -3.04 2.57 2.53
CA ASN A 243 -3.54 2.04 1.26
C ASN A 243 -4.52 0.87 1.49
N ALA A 244 -4.19 -0.06 2.41
CA ALA A 244 -5.07 -1.16 2.77
C ALA A 244 -6.40 -0.68 3.39
N LEU A 245 -6.39 0.38 4.19
CA LEU A 245 -7.61 1.00 4.73
C LEU A 245 -8.43 1.67 3.64
N ASP A 246 -7.80 2.40 2.74
CA ASP A 246 -8.47 3.08 1.63
C ASP A 246 -9.09 2.09 0.65
N ASP A 247 -8.42 0.96 0.36
CA ASP A 247 -8.94 -0.13 -0.45
C ASP A 247 -10.15 -0.81 0.22
N LYS A 248 -10.07 -1.13 1.52
CA LYS A 248 -11.21 -1.69 2.28
C LYS A 248 -12.41 -0.74 2.28
N LYS A 249 -12.18 0.56 2.46
CA LYS A 249 -13.23 1.57 2.38
C LYS A 249 -13.86 1.63 1.00
N ALA A 250 -13.04 1.65 -0.06
CA ALA A 250 -13.53 1.67 -1.44
C ALA A 250 -14.38 0.43 -1.77
N ILE A 251 -13.99 -0.75 -1.26
CA ILE A 251 -14.78 -1.99 -1.40
C ILE A 251 -16.11 -1.86 -0.65
N ALA A 252 -16.10 -1.37 0.59
CA ALA A 252 -17.31 -1.18 1.39
C ALA A 252 -18.29 -0.19 0.71
N ASP A 253 -17.79 0.93 0.21
CA ASP A 253 -18.59 1.94 -0.49
C ASP A 253 -19.22 1.36 -1.79
N ARG A 254 -18.45 0.60 -2.57
CA ARG A 254 -18.95 -0.09 -3.78
C ARG A 254 -20.01 -1.12 -3.42
N THR A 255 -19.79 -1.89 -2.36
CA THR A 255 -20.75 -2.91 -1.87
C THR A 255 -22.04 -2.27 -1.41
N SER A 256 -21.96 -1.17 -0.65
CA SER A 256 -23.16 -0.41 -0.23
C SER A 256 -23.96 0.10 -1.43
N ASN A 257 -23.30 0.75 -2.38
CA ASN A 257 -23.95 1.24 -3.58
C ASN A 257 -24.60 0.11 -4.40
N PHE A 258 -23.91 -1.03 -4.54
CA PHE A 258 -24.47 -2.21 -5.21
C PHE A 258 -25.72 -2.74 -4.50
N ILE A 259 -25.71 -2.81 -3.16
CA ILE A 259 -26.87 -3.24 -2.36
C ILE A 259 -28.03 -2.27 -2.53
N ASP A 260 -27.76 -0.96 -2.47
CA ASP A 260 -28.79 0.08 -2.65
C ASP A 260 -29.44 0.02 -4.04
N ASP A 261 -28.64 -0.12 -5.10
CA ASP A 261 -29.12 -0.32 -6.46
C ASP A 261 -29.96 -1.61 -6.59
N ARG A 262 -29.52 -2.69 -5.93
CA ARG A 262 -30.24 -3.98 -5.97
C ARG A 262 -31.55 -3.89 -5.25
N ILE A 263 -31.60 -3.22 -4.11
CA ILE A 263 -32.83 -2.97 -3.34
C ILE A 263 -33.81 -2.15 -4.19
N ALA A 264 -33.36 -1.09 -4.84
CA ALA A 264 -34.19 -0.25 -5.72
C ALA A 264 -34.78 -1.07 -6.88
N ASN A 265 -33.98 -1.93 -7.51
CA ASN A 265 -34.45 -2.82 -8.57
C ASN A 265 -35.51 -3.83 -8.07
N ILE A 266 -35.28 -4.45 -6.88
CA ILE A 266 -36.23 -5.38 -6.28
C ILE A 266 -37.55 -4.67 -5.94
N TYR A 267 -37.52 -3.44 -5.42
CA TYR A 267 -38.74 -2.67 -5.19
C TYR A 267 -39.49 -2.37 -6.48
N GLY A 268 -38.79 -2.05 -7.57
CA GLY A 268 -39.38 -1.86 -8.90
C GLY A 268 -40.05 -3.14 -9.43
N ASP A 269 -39.35 -4.27 -9.33
CA ASP A 269 -39.86 -5.58 -9.76
C ASP A 269 -41.10 -5.97 -8.91
N LEU A 270 -41.04 -5.77 -7.58
CA LEU A 270 -42.15 -6.05 -6.68
C LEU A 270 -43.38 -5.19 -7.00
N SER A 271 -43.19 -3.88 -7.24
CA SER A 271 -44.28 -2.98 -7.64
C SER A 271 -44.96 -3.46 -8.93
N THR A 272 -44.17 -3.91 -9.92
CA THR A 272 -44.68 -4.44 -11.19
C THR A 272 -45.45 -5.74 -11.00
N VAL A 273 -44.97 -6.61 -10.12
CA VAL A 273 -45.67 -7.86 -9.77
C VAL A 273 -46.98 -7.58 -9.03
N ASP A 274 -46.97 -6.63 -8.07
CA ASP A 274 -48.15 -6.22 -7.32
C ASP A 274 -49.22 -5.61 -8.25
N GLU A 275 -48.85 -4.68 -9.15
CA GLU A 275 -49.75 -4.14 -10.18
C GLU A 275 -50.29 -5.23 -11.08
N SER A 276 -49.45 -6.15 -11.54
CA SER A 276 -49.90 -7.29 -12.36
C SER A 276 -50.87 -8.19 -11.63
N ALA A 277 -50.65 -8.42 -10.34
CA ALA A 277 -51.54 -9.20 -9.50
C ALA A 277 -52.90 -8.52 -9.21
N GLU A 278 -52.86 -7.18 -9.03
CA GLU A 278 -54.05 -6.34 -8.87
C GLU A 278 -54.88 -6.31 -10.16
N ASP A 279 -54.24 -6.07 -11.29
CA ASP A 279 -54.90 -6.13 -12.61
C ASP A 279 -55.51 -7.51 -12.89
N PHE A 280 -54.79 -8.58 -12.60
CA PHE A 280 -55.33 -9.93 -12.75
C PHE A 280 -56.58 -10.18 -11.90
N LYS A 281 -56.54 -9.74 -10.61
CA LYS A 281 -57.71 -9.83 -9.72
C LYS A 281 -58.88 -8.99 -10.23
N SER A 282 -58.60 -7.74 -10.62
CA SER A 282 -59.63 -6.81 -11.12
C SER A 282 -60.30 -7.31 -12.40
N ASN A 283 -59.49 -7.71 -13.40
CA ASN A 283 -59.97 -8.19 -14.68
C ASN A 283 -60.77 -9.49 -14.60
N ARG A 284 -60.55 -10.29 -13.56
CA ARG A 284 -61.27 -11.54 -13.30
C ARG A 284 -62.38 -11.42 -12.27
N GLY A 285 -62.61 -10.22 -11.73
CA GLY A 285 -63.62 -10.00 -10.67
C GLY A 285 -63.35 -10.77 -9.40
N LEU A 286 -62.10 -11.15 -9.13
CA LEU A 286 -61.71 -11.97 -7.98
C LEU A 286 -61.33 -11.05 -6.80
N THR A 287 -62.35 -10.73 -6.00
CA THR A 287 -62.14 -9.92 -4.78
C THR A 287 -61.45 -10.68 -3.64
N ASP A 288 -61.64 -11.99 -3.56
CA ASP A 288 -60.99 -12.88 -2.61
C ASP A 288 -60.78 -14.28 -3.23
N ILE A 289 -59.53 -14.63 -3.51
CA ILE A 289 -59.17 -15.91 -4.13
C ILE A 289 -59.52 -17.09 -3.22
N GLY A 290 -59.38 -16.93 -1.91
CA GLY A 290 -59.73 -17.96 -0.90
C GLY A 290 -61.22 -18.25 -0.89
N ALA A 291 -62.04 -17.21 -0.82
CA ALA A 291 -63.48 -17.31 -0.86
C ALA A 291 -63.97 -17.86 -2.18
N GLN A 292 -63.40 -17.40 -3.31
CA GLN A 292 -63.76 -17.88 -4.65
C GLN A 292 -63.36 -19.34 -4.90
N THR A 293 -62.22 -19.77 -4.40
CA THR A 293 -61.76 -21.15 -4.48
C THR A 293 -62.69 -22.07 -3.63
N SER A 294 -63.10 -21.67 -2.44
CA SER A 294 -64.01 -22.38 -1.58
C SER A 294 -65.40 -22.47 -2.24
N LEU A 295 -65.88 -21.40 -2.88
CA LEU A 295 -67.15 -21.40 -3.59
C LEU A 295 -67.09 -22.36 -4.82
N ASN A 296 -66.04 -22.32 -5.60
CA ASN A 296 -65.86 -23.20 -6.76
C ASN A 296 -65.76 -24.68 -6.38
N LEU A 297 -65.08 -25.00 -5.26
CA LEU A 297 -64.99 -26.35 -4.69
C LEU A 297 -66.36 -26.82 -4.23
N ASN A 298 -67.17 -25.98 -3.56
CA ASN A 298 -68.50 -26.32 -3.13
C ASN A 298 -69.45 -26.55 -4.29
N ILE A 299 -69.39 -25.69 -5.32
CA ILE A 299 -70.19 -25.86 -6.58
C ILE A 299 -69.75 -27.15 -7.28
N GLY A 300 -68.45 -27.44 -7.38
CA GLY A 300 -67.90 -28.66 -7.97
C GLY A 300 -68.42 -29.92 -7.24
N ALA A 301 -68.37 -29.91 -5.90
CA ALA A 301 -68.90 -31.02 -5.07
C ALA A 301 -70.42 -31.22 -5.24
N ALA A 302 -71.19 -30.14 -5.24
CA ALA A 302 -72.64 -30.19 -5.50
C ALA A 302 -72.98 -30.76 -6.87
N ASN A 303 -72.30 -30.27 -7.93
CA ASN A 303 -72.46 -30.78 -9.29
C ASN A 303 -72.09 -32.27 -9.41
N GLN A 304 -71.06 -32.72 -8.72
CA GLN A 304 -70.62 -34.11 -8.70
C GLN A 304 -71.67 -35.00 -8.01
N GLN A 305 -72.25 -34.50 -6.97
CA GLN A 305 -73.35 -35.20 -6.22
C GLN A 305 -74.60 -35.26 -7.09
N GLU A 306 -75.01 -34.22 -7.80
CA GLU A 306 -76.10 -34.21 -8.74
C GLU A 306 -75.85 -35.16 -9.94
N LEU A 307 -74.68 -35.23 -10.45
CA LEU A 307 -74.25 -36.16 -11.50
C LEU A 307 -74.39 -37.63 -11.01
N GLN A 308 -73.90 -37.91 -9.81
CA GLN A 308 -74.06 -39.23 -9.20
C GLN A 308 -75.52 -39.59 -9.03
N ASN A 309 -76.37 -38.71 -8.51
CA ASN A 309 -77.82 -38.94 -8.32
C ASN A 309 -78.51 -39.19 -9.68
N ALA A 310 -78.19 -38.40 -10.73
CA ALA A 310 -78.66 -38.57 -12.08
C ALA A 310 -78.24 -39.92 -12.69
N THR A 311 -76.96 -40.32 -12.46
CA THR A 311 -76.45 -41.64 -12.90
C THR A 311 -77.16 -42.76 -12.26
N VAL A 312 -77.39 -42.72 -10.90
CA VAL A 312 -78.18 -43.74 -10.15
C VAL A 312 -79.61 -43.80 -10.66
N GLN A 313 -80.24 -42.65 -10.94
CA GLN A 313 -81.59 -42.64 -11.50
C GLN A 313 -81.67 -43.28 -12.88
N LEU A 314 -80.66 -43.03 -13.68
CA LEU A 314 -80.58 -43.62 -15.03
C LEU A 314 -80.32 -45.11 -14.99
N ASP A 315 -79.45 -45.58 -14.06
CA ASP A 315 -79.22 -46.99 -13.85
C ASP A 315 -80.53 -47.74 -13.33
N ILE A 316 -81.29 -47.10 -12.41
CA ILE A 316 -82.57 -47.58 -11.97
C ILE A 316 -83.58 -47.66 -13.14
N ALA A 317 -83.70 -46.60 -13.92
CA ALA A 317 -84.56 -46.53 -15.09
C ALA A 317 -84.22 -47.60 -16.15
N SER A 318 -82.90 -47.76 -16.41
CA SER A 318 -82.36 -48.80 -17.30
C SER A 318 -82.71 -50.22 -16.79
N SER A 319 -82.47 -50.44 -15.52
CA SER A 319 -82.79 -51.75 -14.88
C SER A 319 -84.29 -52.03 -14.95
N MET A 320 -85.15 -51.03 -14.69
CA MET A 320 -86.63 -51.19 -14.86
C MET A 320 -87.00 -51.48 -16.31
N LYS A 321 -86.37 -50.83 -17.28
CA LYS A 321 -86.60 -51.12 -18.67
C LYS A 321 -86.26 -52.56 -19.07
N ASP A 322 -85.04 -53.00 -18.62
CA ASP A 322 -84.61 -54.40 -18.86
C ASP A 322 -85.53 -55.44 -18.19
N ILE A 323 -86.16 -55.15 -17.07
CA ILE A 323 -87.12 -56.01 -16.40
C ILE A 323 -88.42 -56.05 -17.20
N VAL A 324 -88.83 -54.89 -17.78
CA VAL A 324 -90.09 -54.82 -18.53
C VAL A 324 -89.92 -55.45 -19.92
N GLU A 325 -88.73 -55.39 -20.54
CA GLU A 325 -88.45 -56.00 -21.86
C GLU A 325 -88.19 -57.51 -21.83
N ASN A 326 -87.92 -58.09 -20.62
CA ASN A 326 -87.75 -59.53 -20.39
C ASN A 326 -88.99 -60.28 -19.77
N GLN A 327 -90.13 -59.61 -19.76
CA GLN A 327 -91.42 -60.22 -19.48
C GLN A 327 -92.23 -60.39 -20.81
#